data_3448e9aed78061a0eb749198d584c41d
#
_entry.id   3448e9aed78061a0eb749198d584c41d
#
_cell.length_a   1.000
_cell.length_b   1.000
_cell.length_c   1.000
_cell.angle_alpha   90.00
_cell.angle_beta   90.00
_cell.angle_gamma   90.00
#
_symmetry.space_group_name_H-M   'P 1'
#
loop_
_entity.id
_entity.type
_entity.pdbx_description
1 polymer ?
#
loop_
_entity_poly.entity_id
_entity_poly.type
_entity_poly.pdbx_seq_one_letter_code
_entity_poly.pdbx_strand_id
1 'polypeptide(L)'
;MRTSTLMMLLAAPLALAACDSAQETETMEDMPMDGMAMEGHDMSAMDAVDGAKTARAVGTVTAIDAEAGTITVDHEPVAELGWPQMVMAFDASEEVRGDISVGDAIKFTVEATDEGNTITAITKQ
;
A
#
# COMPACT_ATOMS: atom_id res chain seq x y z
N MET A 1 38.17 23.99 24.70
CA MET A 1 38.66 25.21 24.06
C MET A 1 38.06 25.32 22.67
N ARG A 2 37.39 26.45 22.47
CA ARG A 2 36.93 27.08 21.21
C ARG A 2 35.80 26.36 20.48
N THR A 3 34.55 26.72 20.74
CA THR A 3 33.76 27.89 20.25
C THR A 3 33.92 28.16 18.76
N SER A 4 32.86 27.93 18.02
CA SER A 4 32.45 28.86 16.96
C SER A 4 30.96 28.69 16.66
N THR A 5 30.26 29.62 17.18
CA THR A 5 28.98 30.17 16.81
C THR A 5 29.01 30.63 15.35
N LEU A 6 28.05 30.26 14.53
CA LEU A 6 27.59 31.12 13.46
C LEU A 6 26.11 30.93 13.20
N MET A 7 25.41 31.87 13.72
CA MET A 7 24.04 32.26 13.56
C MET A 7 23.87 32.86 12.17
N MET A 8 22.99 32.36 11.33
CA MET A 8 22.53 33.07 10.15
C MET A 8 21.05 32.88 9.96
N LEU A 9 20.33 33.87 10.46
CA LEU A 9 18.95 34.17 10.13
C LEU A 9 18.86 34.50 8.62
N LEU A 10 17.98 33.83 7.91
CA LEU A 10 17.41 34.39 6.70
C LEU A 10 15.91 34.19 6.72
N ALA A 11 15.23 35.27 6.95
CA ALA A 11 13.79 35.40 6.74
C ALA A 11 13.53 35.53 5.23
N ALA A 12 12.53 34.85 4.71
CA ALA A 12 11.99 35.13 3.40
C ALA A 12 10.45 34.95 3.42
N PRO A 13 9.74 35.79 2.69
CA PRO A 13 8.34 36.10 2.98
C PRO A 13 7.32 35.17 2.29
N LEU A 14 6.13 35.13 2.90
CA LEU A 14 4.89 34.59 2.36
C LEU A 14 4.54 35.20 1.00
N ALA A 15 4.26 34.36 0.04
CA ALA A 15 3.42 34.71 -1.09
C ALA A 15 2.16 33.86 -1.03
N LEU A 16 1.06 34.45 -0.56
CA LEU A 16 -0.28 33.93 -0.76
C LEU A 16 -0.65 34.11 -2.23
N ALA A 17 -0.75 33.02 -2.96
CA ALA A 17 -1.47 33.01 -4.22
C ALA A 17 -2.86 32.41 -3.95
N ALA A 18 -3.83 33.27 -3.83
CA ALA A 18 -5.25 32.92 -3.88
C ALA A 18 -5.57 32.54 -5.33
N CYS A 19 -5.81 31.27 -5.59
CA CYS A 19 -6.51 30.84 -6.80
C CYS A 19 -7.99 30.75 -6.48
N ASP A 20 -8.66 31.82 -6.88
CA ASP A 20 -10.09 31.87 -7.05
C ASP A 20 -10.46 30.97 -8.23
N SER A 21 -11.07 29.84 -7.95
CA SER A 21 -11.64 28.97 -8.97
C SER A 21 -13.11 29.31 -9.08
N ALA A 22 -13.40 30.14 -10.08
CA ALA A 22 -14.74 30.35 -10.55
C ALA A 22 -15.36 29.02 -11.01
N GLN A 23 -16.45 28.69 -10.39
CA GLN A 23 -17.33 27.58 -10.65
C GLN A 23 -18.14 27.91 -11.89
N GLU A 24 -17.73 27.43 -13.04
CA GLU A 24 -18.60 27.40 -14.21
C GLU A 24 -19.34 26.09 -14.24
N THR A 25 -20.57 26.16 -13.84
CA THR A 25 -21.62 25.18 -14.10
C THR A 25 -21.93 25.17 -15.59
N GLU A 26 -21.29 24.33 -16.35
CA GLU A 26 -21.80 24.00 -17.68
C GLU A 26 -22.69 22.76 -17.56
N THR A 27 -23.97 23.05 -17.70
CA THR A 27 -25.04 22.10 -17.97
C THR A 27 -24.73 21.39 -19.28
N MET A 28 -24.26 20.18 -19.21
CA MET A 28 -24.24 19.32 -20.39
C MET A 28 -25.52 18.52 -20.45
N GLU A 29 -26.41 19.05 -21.29
CA GLU A 29 -27.57 18.36 -21.76
C GLU A 29 -27.14 17.10 -22.54
N ASP A 30 -27.78 15.99 -22.15
CA ASP A 30 -28.26 14.92 -23.02
C ASP A 30 -27.27 14.43 -24.12
N MET A 31 -26.43 13.46 -23.74
CA MET A 31 -25.91 12.52 -24.71
C MET A 31 -26.49 11.14 -24.41
N PRO A 32 -27.26 10.56 -25.33
CA PRO A 32 -27.71 9.19 -25.19
C PRO A 32 -26.48 8.27 -25.24
N MET A 33 -26.16 7.65 -24.14
CA MET A 33 -25.21 6.55 -24.10
C MET A 33 -25.90 5.31 -24.67
N ASP A 34 -25.90 5.23 -25.98
CA ASP A 34 -26.20 3.99 -26.67
C ASP A 34 -24.94 3.11 -26.66
N GLY A 35 -25.00 2.02 -25.90
CA GLY A 35 -24.33 0.80 -26.21
C GLY A 35 -22.79 0.79 -26.26
N MET A 36 -22.12 1.01 -25.13
CA MET A 36 -20.89 0.29 -24.87
C MET A 36 -21.13 -0.69 -23.73
N ALA A 37 -21.59 -1.87 -24.12
CA ALA A 37 -21.43 -3.05 -23.29
C ALA A 37 -19.93 -3.25 -23.11
N MET A 38 -19.37 -2.72 -22.03
CA MET A 38 -18.14 -3.25 -21.52
C MET A 38 -18.48 -4.65 -20.99
N GLU A 39 -18.21 -5.61 -21.83
CA GLU A 39 -18.13 -6.99 -21.38
C GLU A 39 -17.20 -7.01 -20.19
N GLY A 40 -17.81 -7.29 -19.05
CA GLY A 40 -17.14 -7.35 -17.80
C GLY A 40 -15.92 -8.24 -17.90
N HIS A 41 -14.77 -7.70 -17.64
CA HIS A 41 -13.70 -8.48 -17.13
C HIS A 41 -14.18 -8.94 -15.76
N ASP A 42 -14.80 -10.11 -15.79
CA ASP A 42 -15.13 -10.90 -14.62
C ASP A 42 -13.82 -11.22 -13.90
N MET A 43 -13.42 -10.34 -13.02
CA MET A 43 -12.37 -10.60 -12.05
C MET A 43 -12.94 -11.37 -10.85
N SER A 44 -14.02 -12.10 -11.08
CA SER A 44 -14.69 -12.93 -10.09
C SER A 44 -14.19 -14.37 -10.10
N ALA A 45 -12.94 -14.59 -10.42
CA ALA A 45 -12.36 -15.93 -10.29
C ALA A 45 -11.09 -15.87 -9.43
N MET A 46 -11.21 -15.31 -8.23
CA MET A 46 -10.42 -15.80 -7.13
C MET A 46 -11.42 -16.50 -6.21
N ASP A 47 -11.51 -17.80 -6.39
CA ASP A 47 -12.16 -18.68 -5.46
C ASP A 47 -11.74 -18.27 -4.05
N ALA A 48 -12.65 -17.62 -3.35
CA ALA A 48 -12.55 -17.46 -1.92
C ALA A 48 -12.69 -18.88 -1.36
N VAL A 49 -11.57 -19.50 -1.09
CA VAL A 49 -11.53 -20.68 -0.23
C VAL A 49 -12.18 -20.23 1.06
N ASP A 50 -13.21 -20.94 1.45
CA ASP A 50 -14.12 -20.67 2.55
C ASP A 50 -13.39 -20.05 3.76
N GLY A 51 -13.64 -18.76 4.03
CA GLY A 51 -13.06 -18.04 5.16
C GLY A 51 -11.76 -17.26 4.91
N ALA A 52 -11.06 -17.46 3.82
CA ALA A 52 -9.85 -16.71 3.49
C ALA A 52 -10.16 -15.37 2.82
N LYS A 53 -9.55 -14.30 3.29
CA LYS A 53 -9.61 -12.97 2.66
C LYS A 53 -8.26 -12.65 2.04
N THR A 54 -8.27 -12.36 0.76
CA THR A 54 -7.06 -11.95 0.04
C THR A 54 -7.02 -10.43 -0.12
N ALA A 55 -5.89 -9.81 0.18
CA ALA A 55 -5.68 -8.38 0.00
C ALA A 55 -4.28 -8.08 -0.52
N ARG A 56 -4.12 -6.90 -1.11
CA ARG A 56 -2.82 -6.37 -1.51
C ARG A 56 -2.38 -5.29 -0.55
N ALA A 57 -1.13 -5.35 -0.16
CA ALA A 57 -0.54 -4.40 0.77
C ALA A 57 0.84 -3.94 0.31
N VAL A 58 1.28 -2.84 0.89
CA VAL A 58 2.61 -2.27 0.71
C VAL A 58 3.25 -2.11 2.08
N GLY A 59 4.54 -2.33 2.15
CA GLY A 59 5.26 -2.17 3.42
C GLY A 59 6.75 -2.34 3.27
N THR A 60 7.45 -2.26 4.39
CA THR A 60 8.89 -2.45 4.48
C THR A 60 9.20 -3.67 5.34
N VAL A 61 10.09 -4.51 4.86
CA VAL A 61 10.54 -5.69 5.60
C VAL A 61 11.42 -5.27 6.78
N THR A 62 11.02 -5.61 7.98
CA THR A 62 11.74 -5.27 9.21
C THR A 62 12.53 -6.44 9.79
N ALA A 63 12.07 -7.67 9.57
CA ALA A 63 12.79 -8.88 9.96
C ALA A 63 12.40 -10.06 9.05
N ILE A 64 13.29 -11.03 8.96
CA ILE A 64 13.08 -12.31 8.27
C ILE A 64 13.53 -13.42 9.19
N ASP A 65 12.65 -14.35 9.49
CA ASP A 65 12.94 -15.54 10.27
C ASP A 65 12.83 -16.77 9.38
N ALA A 66 13.99 -17.32 9.03
CA ALA A 66 14.07 -18.50 8.16
C ALA A 66 13.66 -19.79 8.90
N GLU A 67 13.86 -19.85 10.21
CA GLU A 67 13.54 -21.03 11.03
C GLU A 67 12.02 -21.10 11.29
N ALA A 68 11.41 -19.97 11.59
CA ALA A 68 9.97 -19.88 11.78
C ALA A 68 9.18 -19.84 10.45
N GLY A 69 9.85 -19.54 9.35
CA GLY A 69 9.19 -19.38 8.05
C GLY A 69 8.41 -18.09 7.90
N THR A 70 8.80 -17.04 8.63
CA THR A 70 8.04 -15.78 8.68
C THR A 70 8.82 -14.58 8.19
N ILE A 71 8.08 -13.56 7.76
CA ILE A 71 8.58 -12.23 7.43
C ILE A 71 7.82 -11.22 8.28
N THR A 72 8.53 -10.33 8.95
CA THR A 72 7.92 -9.22 9.66
C THR A 72 7.94 -7.98 8.77
N VAL A 73 6.79 -7.38 8.57
CA VAL A 73 6.60 -6.23 7.70
C VAL A 73 5.91 -5.10 8.45
N ASP A 74 6.44 -3.89 8.32
CA ASP A 74 5.74 -2.64 8.66
C ASP A 74 4.92 -2.26 7.44
N HIS A 75 3.62 -2.57 7.48
CA HIS A 75 2.72 -2.37 6.34
C HIS A 75 1.83 -1.15 6.52
N GLU A 76 1.50 -0.52 5.40
CA GLU A 76 0.51 0.55 5.34
C GLU A 76 -0.90 0.01 5.64
N PRO A 77 -1.89 0.90 5.90
CA PRO A 77 -3.26 0.47 6.14
C PRO A 77 -3.81 -0.37 4.98
N VAL A 78 -4.41 -1.50 5.29
CA VAL A 78 -5.02 -2.42 4.32
C VAL A 78 -6.54 -2.36 4.48
N ALA A 79 -7.18 -1.53 3.66
CA ALA A 79 -8.60 -1.25 3.76
C ALA A 79 -9.48 -2.48 3.57
N GLU A 80 -9.09 -3.40 2.68
CA GLU A 80 -9.81 -4.64 2.40
C GLU A 80 -9.92 -5.55 3.62
N LEU A 81 -8.93 -5.50 4.51
CA LEU A 81 -8.89 -6.28 5.74
C LEU A 81 -9.29 -5.46 6.98
N GLY A 82 -9.45 -4.15 6.83
CA GLY A 82 -9.70 -3.25 7.94
C GLY A 82 -8.49 -3.10 8.88
N TRP A 83 -7.28 -3.36 8.39
CA TRP A 83 -6.06 -3.26 9.18
C TRP A 83 -5.49 -1.85 9.13
N PRO A 84 -5.15 -1.26 10.28
CA PRO A 84 -4.38 -0.02 10.32
C PRO A 84 -2.91 -0.29 9.96
N GLN A 85 -2.13 0.77 9.80
CA GLN A 85 -0.68 0.64 9.71
C GLN A 85 -0.14 -0.03 10.98
N MET A 86 0.62 -1.10 10.81
CA MET A 86 1.21 -1.85 11.93
C MET A 86 2.38 -2.71 11.47
N VAL A 87 3.16 -3.15 12.44
CA VAL A 87 4.23 -4.13 12.23
C VAL A 87 3.71 -5.50 12.66
N MET A 88 3.70 -6.45 11.73
CA MET A 88 3.29 -7.82 12.06
C MET A 88 4.07 -8.87 11.26
N ALA A 89 4.09 -10.09 11.80
CA ALA A 89 4.68 -11.23 11.12
C ALA A 89 3.67 -11.93 10.23
N PHE A 90 4.14 -12.37 9.08
CA PHE A 90 3.38 -13.13 8.09
C PHE A 90 4.10 -14.43 7.79
N ASP A 91 3.36 -15.50 7.62
CA ASP A 91 3.91 -16.74 7.07
C ASP A 91 4.28 -16.53 5.60
N ALA A 92 5.45 -17.02 5.21
CA ALA A 92 5.93 -16.91 3.84
C ALA A 92 6.74 -18.15 3.46
N SER A 93 6.54 -18.66 2.26
CA SER A 93 7.32 -19.77 1.74
C SER A 93 8.79 -19.37 1.54
N GLU A 94 9.66 -20.36 1.47
CA GLU A 94 11.09 -20.15 1.22
C GLU A 94 11.33 -19.41 -0.10
N GLU A 95 10.55 -19.70 -1.13
CA GLU A 95 10.61 -19.04 -2.43
C GLU A 95 10.30 -17.54 -2.32
N VAL A 96 9.27 -17.20 -1.55
CA VAL A 96 8.85 -15.80 -1.31
C VAL A 96 9.91 -15.04 -0.49
N ARG A 97 10.57 -15.72 0.45
CA ARG A 97 11.61 -15.13 1.32
C ARG A 97 12.96 -14.97 0.63
N GLY A 98 13.26 -15.84 -0.35
CA GLY A 98 14.59 -15.93 -0.96
C GLY A 98 15.03 -14.68 -1.73
N ASP A 99 14.09 -13.90 -2.23
CA ASP A 99 14.36 -12.73 -3.07
C ASP A 99 14.33 -11.40 -2.32
N ILE A 100 14.04 -11.41 -1.01
CA ILE A 100 13.88 -10.20 -0.22
C ILE A 100 14.90 -10.09 0.90
N SER A 101 15.13 -8.86 1.35
CA SER A 101 16.03 -8.53 2.45
C SER A 101 15.38 -7.58 3.42
N VAL A 102 15.87 -7.55 4.65
CA VAL A 102 15.47 -6.56 5.65
C VAL A 102 15.78 -5.16 5.12
N GLY A 103 14.78 -4.28 5.17
CA GLY A 103 14.85 -2.91 4.64
C GLY A 103 14.27 -2.76 3.24
N ASP A 104 13.94 -3.85 2.55
CA ASP A 104 13.30 -3.76 1.24
C ASP A 104 11.87 -3.23 1.34
N ALA A 105 11.54 -2.27 0.48
CA ALA A 105 10.17 -1.86 0.24
C ALA A 105 9.50 -2.87 -0.69
N ILE A 106 8.38 -3.42 -0.27
CA ILE A 106 7.69 -4.50 -0.97
C ILE A 106 6.20 -4.18 -1.20
N LYS A 107 5.70 -4.70 -2.28
CA LYS A 107 4.29 -4.90 -2.52
C LYS A 107 3.99 -6.39 -2.43
N PHE A 108 3.01 -6.76 -1.63
CA PHE A 108 2.72 -8.17 -1.39
C PHE A 108 1.22 -8.45 -1.40
N THR A 109 0.90 -9.69 -1.66
CA THR A 109 -0.46 -10.22 -1.54
C THR A 109 -0.50 -11.10 -0.30
N VAL A 110 -1.45 -10.81 0.58
CA VAL A 110 -1.68 -11.57 1.80
C VAL A 110 -3.00 -12.32 1.72
N GLU A 111 -2.99 -13.53 2.19
CA GLU A 111 -4.17 -14.34 2.46
C GLU A 111 -4.36 -14.41 3.98
N ALA A 112 -5.44 -13.80 4.45
CA ALA A 112 -5.79 -13.76 5.86
C ALA A 112 -6.85 -14.84 6.16
N THR A 113 -6.55 -15.75 7.07
CA THR A 113 -7.43 -16.80 7.54
C THR A 113 -7.57 -16.73 9.06
N ASP A 114 -8.47 -17.53 9.62
CA ASP A 114 -8.59 -17.66 11.09
C ASP A 114 -7.37 -18.31 11.73
N GLU A 115 -6.56 -19.04 10.95
CA GLU A 115 -5.36 -19.72 11.42
C GLU A 115 -4.11 -18.86 11.34
N GLY A 116 -4.08 -17.84 10.46
CA GLY A 116 -2.93 -16.97 10.29
C GLY A 116 -2.98 -16.14 9.02
N ASN A 117 -1.92 -15.39 8.80
CA ASN A 117 -1.77 -14.51 7.64
C ASN A 117 -0.56 -14.94 6.82
N THR A 118 -0.80 -15.34 5.60
CA THR A 118 0.24 -15.88 4.70
C THR A 118 0.48 -14.94 3.53
N ILE A 119 1.74 -14.63 3.26
CA ILE A 119 2.11 -13.93 2.02
C ILE A 119 2.22 -14.94 0.88
N THR A 120 1.38 -14.76 -0.14
CA THR A 120 1.33 -15.64 -1.31
C THR A 120 2.14 -15.13 -2.49
N ALA A 121 2.38 -13.83 -2.56
CA ALA A 121 3.20 -13.21 -3.59
C ALA A 121 3.88 -11.94 -3.07
N ILE A 122 5.09 -11.67 -3.56
CA ILE A 122 5.87 -10.48 -3.22
C ILE A 122 6.51 -9.89 -4.47
N THR A 123 6.62 -8.57 -4.50
CA THR A 123 7.36 -7.83 -5.52
C THR A 123 8.11 -6.68 -4.83
N LYS A 124 9.40 -6.55 -5.07
CA LYS A 124 10.18 -5.37 -4.65
C LYS A 124 9.75 -4.13 -5.44
N GLN A 125 9.80 -3.00 -4.78
CA GLN A 125 9.52 -1.69 -5.38
C GLN A 125 10.80 -0.96 -5.78
#